data_d7c53c2a2af26847b7c9cc256163e8aa
#
_entry.id   d7c53c2a2af26847b7c9cc256163e8aa
#
_cell.length_a   1.000
_cell.length_b   1.000
_cell.length_c   1.000
_cell.angle_alpha   90.00
_cell.angle_beta   90.00
_cell.angle_gamma   90.00
#
_symmetry.space_group_name_H-M   'P 1'
#
loop_
_entity.id
_entity.type
_entity.pdbx_description
1 polymer ?
#
loop_
_entity_poly.entity_id
_entity_poly.type
_entity_poly.pdbx_seq_one_letter_code
_entity_poly.pdbx_strand_id
1 'polypeptide(L)'
;MLNRDKNFDNIFMKEMDMNYIEAVKWLENRNIPLGEFTLDNIKELLNIFNKPQDKLKIIHITGTNGKGSVASFISNALKENNFIVGKFTSPYITDIREEIKINNIEISEEDFAKLATEVREKVEELDEKKIFVSGFEILTSISYIYFERKKVDFAVMEVGMGGRVDATNVMETSIPVICHISLDHANILGDTIGKIAHEKGGIIKENSHVFSYPQEEEARSELKKISSEKNSKFYEFSENEVEILSSDELGNIFNFGNHKDVEISLIGEHQAMNASLALMVLNHLKDEYRLDEEKIKLGLKKAKNIGRTECLSKNPLVVVDGSHNLDSIERLEESVKKFKYKKLILGFSLLKDKDHANILHKIENIADKIVLTEIDNERHTDLELLESEFKKFSKKEIYPIKNREEAVEKTLSLAEEGDMILWCGSLYLIKDIRKIFLEKLK
;
A
#
# COMPACT_ATOMS: atom_id res chain seq x y z
N MET A 1 -54.47 -12.83 22.64
CA MET A 1 -53.77 -11.52 22.59
C MET A 1 -52.28 -11.74 22.72
N LEU A 2 -51.55 -11.07 21.86
CA LEU A 2 -50.07 -10.90 21.90
C LEU A 2 -49.19 -12.06 21.47
N ASN A 3 -49.09 -12.21 20.15
CA ASN A 3 -47.97 -12.83 19.48
C ASN A 3 -47.69 -12.07 18.14
N ARG A 4 -47.63 -10.72 18.20
CA ARG A 4 -47.47 -9.86 17.00
C ARG A 4 -46.16 -9.10 16.89
N ASP A 5 -45.37 -8.98 17.98
CA ASP A 5 -44.29 -8.00 17.99
C ASP A 5 -42.87 -8.53 17.62
N LYS A 6 -42.61 -9.84 17.71
CA LYS A 6 -41.31 -10.37 17.40
C LYS A 6 -41.00 -10.56 15.89
N ASN A 7 -42.04 -10.63 15.03
CA ASN A 7 -41.83 -10.75 13.59
C ASN A 7 -41.69 -9.37 12.89
N PHE A 8 -42.23 -8.31 13.47
CA PHE A 8 -42.15 -6.95 12.94
C PHE A 8 -40.71 -6.38 13.14
N ASP A 9 -40.12 -6.56 14.30
CA ASP A 9 -38.76 -6.10 14.59
C ASP A 9 -37.71 -6.81 13.72
N ASN A 10 -37.86 -8.11 13.45
CA ASN A 10 -36.98 -8.85 12.55
C ASN A 10 -37.12 -8.48 11.05
N ILE A 11 -38.29 -7.98 10.63
CA ILE A 11 -38.56 -7.54 9.26
C ILE A 11 -37.99 -6.10 9.08
N PHE A 12 -38.16 -5.22 10.09
CA PHE A 12 -37.59 -3.87 10.06
C PHE A 12 -36.05 -3.88 10.18
N MET A 13 -35.45 -4.77 10.98
CA MET A 13 -33.99 -4.94 11.06
C MET A 13 -33.41 -5.43 9.72
N LYS A 14 -34.15 -6.24 8.96
CA LYS A 14 -33.73 -6.74 7.64
C LYS A 14 -33.76 -5.69 6.52
N GLU A 15 -34.55 -4.63 6.66
CA GLU A 15 -34.59 -3.51 5.70
C GLU A 15 -33.50 -2.45 5.95
N MET A 16 -32.78 -2.51 7.09
CA MET A 16 -31.69 -1.58 7.44
C MET A 16 -30.29 -2.11 7.12
N ASP A 17 -30.12 -3.42 6.86
CA ASP A 17 -28.82 -4.02 6.55
C ASP A 17 -28.39 -3.68 5.12
N MET A 18 -27.23 -3.03 4.98
CA MET A 18 -26.64 -2.79 3.66
C MET A 18 -26.16 -4.10 3.05
N ASN A 19 -26.38 -4.28 1.75
CA ASN A 19 -25.60 -5.23 0.98
C ASN A 19 -24.18 -4.67 0.70
N TYR A 20 -23.30 -5.50 0.13
CA TYR A 20 -21.92 -5.13 -0.12
C TYR A 20 -21.79 -3.87 -1.01
N ILE A 21 -22.56 -3.80 -2.10
CA ILE A 21 -22.50 -2.68 -3.05
C ILE A 21 -22.96 -1.38 -2.38
N GLU A 22 -23.99 -1.43 -1.56
CA GLU A 22 -24.48 -0.29 -0.78
C GLU A 22 -23.47 0.16 0.26
N ALA A 23 -22.80 -0.77 0.94
CA ALA A 23 -21.75 -0.48 1.90
C ALA A 23 -20.56 0.23 1.27
N VAL A 24 -20.10 -0.25 0.11
CA VAL A 24 -18.99 0.39 -0.66
C VAL A 24 -19.39 1.80 -1.07
N LYS A 25 -20.57 1.98 -1.69
CA LYS A 25 -21.07 3.30 -2.10
C LYS A 25 -21.21 4.27 -0.92
N TRP A 26 -21.69 3.77 0.22
CA TRP A 26 -21.79 4.61 1.42
C TRP A 26 -20.40 5.11 1.86
N LEU A 27 -19.40 4.24 1.91
CA LEU A 27 -18.01 4.62 2.25
C LEU A 27 -17.41 5.62 1.25
N GLU A 28 -17.56 5.37 -0.05
CA GLU A 28 -17.04 6.24 -1.10
C GLU A 28 -17.68 7.65 -1.08
N ASN A 29 -18.94 7.74 -0.69
CA ASN A 29 -19.66 9.01 -0.58
C ASN A 29 -19.33 9.79 0.71
N ARG A 30 -18.52 9.22 1.64
CA ARG A 30 -18.05 9.91 2.86
C ARG A 30 -16.84 10.81 2.60
N ASN A 31 -16.84 11.52 1.46
CA ASN A 31 -15.88 12.56 1.13
C ASN A 31 -16.16 13.81 1.98
N ILE A 32 -15.66 13.80 3.22
CA ILE A 32 -15.73 14.96 4.10
C ILE A 32 -14.60 15.90 3.69
N PRO A 33 -14.89 17.20 3.46
CA PRO A 33 -13.82 18.17 3.20
C PRO A 33 -12.79 18.07 4.32
N LEU A 34 -11.53 17.90 3.94
CA LEU A 34 -10.42 17.83 4.88
C LEU A 34 -10.36 19.15 5.66
N GLY A 35 -10.83 19.12 6.90
CA GLY A 35 -10.53 20.14 7.91
C GLY A 35 -9.11 19.96 8.41
N GLU A 36 -8.83 20.41 9.63
CA GLU A 36 -7.58 20.06 10.30
C GLU A 36 -7.53 18.54 10.50
N PHE A 37 -6.41 17.92 10.07
CA PHE A 37 -6.19 16.49 10.27
C PHE A 37 -6.01 16.22 11.77
N THR A 38 -7.01 15.58 12.39
CA THR A 38 -6.95 15.15 13.79
C THR A 38 -7.34 13.68 13.90
N LEU A 39 -7.03 13.05 15.02
CA LEU A 39 -7.44 11.67 15.31
C LEU A 39 -8.72 11.61 16.16
N ASP A 40 -9.33 12.75 16.46
CA ASP A 40 -10.43 12.81 17.45
C ASP A 40 -11.67 12.08 16.95
N ASN A 41 -12.04 12.28 15.69
CA ASN A 41 -13.24 11.68 15.11
C ASN A 41 -13.18 10.15 15.09
N ILE A 42 -12.07 9.58 14.62
CA ILE A 42 -11.90 8.11 14.61
C ILE A 42 -11.79 7.55 16.02
N LYS A 43 -11.16 8.28 16.97
CA LYS A 43 -11.10 7.85 18.37
C LYS A 43 -12.49 7.82 19.01
N GLU A 44 -13.35 8.80 18.74
CA GLU A 44 -14.74 8.79 19.21
C GLU A 44 -15.48 7.58 18.65
N LEU A 45 -15.35 7.28 17.35
CA LEU A 45 -15.97 6.09 16.77
C LEU A 45 -15.46 4.80 17.42
N LEU A 46 -14.15 4.64 17.56
CA LEU A 46 -13.53 3.42 18.14
C LEU A 46 -13.83 3.27 19.64
N ASN A 47 -14.04 4.37 20.38
CA ASN A 47 -14.48 4.34 21.78
C ASN A 47 -15.85 3.67 21.91
N ILE A 48 -16.79 3.91 20.99
CA ILE A 48 -18.10 3.25 20.97
C ILE A 48 -17.95 1.72 20.84
N PHE A 49 -16.93 1.26 20.12
CA PHE A 49 -16.62 -0.15 19.93
C PHE A 49 -15.64 -0.73 20.97
N ASN A 50 -15.48 -0.06 22.12
CA ASN A 50 -14.60 -0.49 23.23
C ASN A 50 -13.13 -0.63 22.83
N LYS A 51 -12.63 0.32 22.02
CA LYS A 51 -11.22 0.44 21.63
C LYS A 51 -10.60 -0.88 21.11
N PRO A 52 -11.12 -1.43 20.01
CA PRO A 52 -10.62 -2.71 19.47
C PRO A 52 -9.13 -2.65 19.15
N GLN A 53 -8.60 -1.51 18.72
CA GLN A 53 -7.19 -1.30 18.39
C GLN A 53 -6.24 -1.54 19.57
N ASP A 54 -6.67 -1.26 20.81
CA ASP A 54 -5.82 -1.41 22.00
C ASP A 54 -5.74 -2.88 22.51
N LYS A 55 -6.53 -3.76 21.92
CA LYS A 55 -6.55 -5.20 22.21
C LYS A 55 -5.70 -6.02 21.24
N LEU A 56 -5.12 -5.39 20.22
CA LEU A 56 -4.37 -6.03 19.14
C LEU A 56 -2.86 -5.84 19.34
N LYS A 57 -2.08 -6.84 18.93
CA LYS A 57 -0.63 -6.69 18.78
C LYS A 57 -0.35 -6.12 17.40
N ILE A 58 0.00 -4.83 17.35
CA ILE A 58 0.08 -4.10 16.09
C ILE A 58 1.53 -3.91 15.64
N ILE A 59 1.80 -4.27 14.39
CA ILE A 59 2.99 -3.87 13.63
C ILE A 59 2.54 -2.76 12.70
N HIS A 60 2.99 -1.52 12.98
CA HIS A 60 2.53 -0.30 12.32
C HIS A 60 3.56 0.21 11.34
N ILE A 61 3.22 0.27 10.05
CA ILE A 61 4.18 0.49 8.96
C ILE A 61 3.91 1.80 8.27
N THR A 62 4.90 2.70 8.26
CA THR A 62 4.90 3.95 7.47
C THR A 62 6.11 4.02 6.54
N GLY A 63 6.15 5.02 5.69
CA GLY A 63 7.21 5.32 4.73
C GLY A 63 6.66 5.98 3.48
N THR A 64 7.51 6.45 2.60
CA THR A 64 7.09 6.90 1.28
C THR A 64 6.90 5.68 0.39
N ASN A 65 7.92 4.87 0.20
CA ASN A 65 7.93 3.67 -0.62
C ASN A 65 8.22 2.41 0.21
N GLY A 66 7.74 1.25 -0.24
CA GLY A 66 8.02 -0.05 0.38
C GLY A 66 6.99 -0.55 1.40
N LYS A 67 6.06 0.28 1.89
CA LYS A 67 5.09 -0.08 2.95
C LYS A 67 4.36 -1.41 2.68
N GLY A 68 3.65 -1.51 1.57
CA GLY A 68 2.88 -2.71 1.22
C GLY A 68 3.76 -3.96 1.01
N SER A 69 5.01 -3.80 0.51
CA SER A 69 5.98 -4.91 0.39
C SER A 69 6.40 -5.42 1.77
N VAL A 70 6.79 -4.51 2.68
CA VAL A 70 7.19 -4.86 4.06
C VAL A 70 6.01 -5.49 4.81
N ALA A 71 4.80 -4.93 4.66
CA ALA A 71 3.58 -5.51 5.23
C ALA A 71 3.34 -6.94 4.71
N SER A 72 3.55 -7.16 3.41
CA SER A 72 3.41 -8.48 2.81
C SER A 72 4.46 -9.47 3.33
N PHE A 73 5.73 -9.07 3.43
CA PHE A 73 6.80 -9.92 3.97
C PHE A 73 6.52 -10.33 5.41
N ILE A 74 6.23 -9.37 6.29
CA ILE A 74 5.97 -9.64 7.72
C ILE A 74 4.73 -10.53 7.89
N SER A 75 3.62 -10.18 7.23
CA SER A 75 2.37 -10.94 7.37
C SER A 75 2.48 -12.37 6.87
N ASN A 76 3.19 -12.61 5.76
CA ASN A 76 3.41 -13.95 5.25
C ASN A 76 4.34 -14.78 6.14
N ALA A 77 5.42 -14.19 6.66
CA ALA A 77 6.34 -14.89 7.56
C ALA A 77 5.63 -15.32 8.86
N LEU A 78 4.81 -14.45 9.46
CA LEU A 78 4.02 -14.79 10.63
C LEU A 78 2.95 -15.86 10.32
N LYS A 79 2.27 -15.75 9.17
CA LYS A 79 1.30 -16.75 8.71
C LYS A 79 1.94 -18.14 8.55
N GLU A 80 3.10 -18.24 7.90
CA GLU A 80 3.81 -19.53 7.75
C GLU A 80 4.26 -20.09 9.10
N ASN A 81 4.45 -19.24 10.12
CA ASN A 81 4.67 -19.63 11.50
C ASN A 81 3.37 -19.98 12.25
N ASN A 82 2.25 -20.17 11.55
CA ASN A 82 0.93 -20.58 12.03
C ASN A 82 0.20 -19.52 12.89
N PHE A 83 0.53 -18.24 12.79
CA PHE A 83 -0.23 -17.17 13.40
C PHE A 83 -1.43 -16.76 12.53
N ILE A 84 -2.48 -16.30 13.15
CA ILE A 84 -3.61 -15.62 12.49
C ILE A 84 -3.24 -14.16 12.36
N VAL A 85 -3.01 -13.68 11.12
CA VAL A 85 -2.49 -12.34 10.87
C VAL A 85 -3.52 -11.51 10.12
N GLY A 86 -4.00 -10.44 10.76
CA GLY A 86 -4.73 -9.37 10.10
C GLY A 86 -3.75 -8.48 9.35
N LYS A 87 -4.09 -8.09 8.12
CA LYS A 87 -3.34 -7.13 7.32
C LYS A 87 -4.25 -6.06 6.77
N PHE A 88 -3.92 -4.79 7.04
CA PHE A 88 -4.55 -3.62 6.46
C PHE A 88 -3.53 -2.90 5.59
N THR A 89 -3.84 -2.71 4.30
CA THR A 89 -2.97 -2.05 3.32
C THR A 89 -3.80 -1.16 2.40
N SER A 90 -3.29 -0.01 1.97
CA SER A 90 -4.00 0.93 1.11
C SER A 90 -3.08 1.58 0.08
N PRO A 91 -3.63 2.05 -1.07
CA PRO A 91 -5.00 1.82 -1.53
C PRO A 91 -5.19 0.44 -2.15
N TYR A 92 -6.44 0.00 -2.28
CA TYR A 92 -6.80 -1.20 -3.03
C TYR A 92 -6.60 -1.02 -4.54
N ILE A 93 -6.44 -2.15 -5.26
CA ILE A 93 -6.26 -2.14 -6.72
C ILE A 93 -7.55 -2.48 -7.44
N THR A 94 -8.27 -3.51 -7.03
CA THR A 94 -9.48 -3.95 -7.73
C THR A 94 -10.73 -3.80 -6.87
N ASP A 95 -10.66 -4.24 -5.63
CA ASP A 95 -11.79 -4.34 -4.72
C ASP A 95 -11.37 -3.83 -3.32
N ILE A 96 -12.23 -3.03 -2.68
CA ILE A 96 -11.94 -2.44 -1.37
C ILE A 96 -11.61 -3.49 -0.29
N ARG A 97 -12.08 -4.73 -0.44
CA ARG A 97 -11.79 -5.85 0.47
C ARG A 97 -10.32 -6.26 0.47
N GLU A 98 -9.57 -5.89 -0.59
CA GLU A 98 -8.13 -6.09 -0.65
C GLU A 98 -7.40 -5.37 0.49
N GLU A 99 -7.97 -4.29 1.04
CA GLU A 99 -7.38 -3.55 2.15
C GLU A 99 -7.49 -4.28 3.49
N ILE A 100 -8.45 -5.21 3.64
CA ILE A 100 -8.69 -5.94 4.90
C ILE A 100 -8.57 -7.44 4.66
N LYS A 101 -7.44 -8.03 5.06
CA LYS A 101 -7.17 -9.47 4.87
C LYS A 101 -6.82 -10.15 6.18
N ILE A 102 -7.23 -11.41 6.31
CA ILE A 102 -6.72 -12.32 7.35
C ILE A 102 -6.04 -13.49 6.66
N ASN A 103 -4.75 -13.72 6.94
CA ASN A 103 -3.95 -14.77 6.30
C ASN A 103 -4.04 -14.74 4.76
N ASN A 104 -4.01 -13.53 4.16
CA ASN A 104 -4.16 -13.23 2.74
C ASN A 104 -5.54 -13.52 2.14
N ILE A 105 -6.54 -13.87 2.94
CA ILE A 105 -7.93 -14.00 2.51
C ILE A 105 -8.62 -12.67 2.80
N GLU A 106 -9.23 -12.09 1.79
CA GLU A 106 -10.00 -10.86 1.90
C GLU A 106 -11.21 -11.05 2.82
N ILE A 107 -11.61 -9.98 3.51
CA ILE A 107 -12.88 -9.96 4.22
C ILE A 107 -14.01 -10.34 3.25
N SER A 108 -14.96 -11.19 3.67
CA SER A 108 -16.08 -11.56 2.82
C SER A 108 -17.02 -10.37 2.58
N GLU A 109 -17.74 -10.36 1.46
CA GLU A 109 -18.76 -9.34 1.19
C GLU A 109 -19.79 -9.26 2.31
N GLU A 110 -20.17 -10.41 2.87
CA GLU A 110 -21.11 -10.51 3.99
C GLU A 110 -20.55 -9.88 5.28
N ASP A 111 -19.32 -10.25 5.70
CA ASP A 111 -18.68 -9.67 6.88
C ASP A 111 -18.46 -8.16 6.71
N PHE A 112 -18.06 -7.71 5.52
CA PHE A 112 -17.86 -6.30 5.20
C PHE A 112 -19.17 -5.51 5.30
N ALA A 113 -20.22 -5.98 4.63
CA ALA A 113 -21.54 -5.34 4.63
C ALA A 113 -22.13 -5.25 6.03
N LYS A 114 -22.04 -6.34 6.81
CA LYS A 114 -22.50 -6.40 8.19
C LYS A 114 -21.76 -5.40 9.08
N LEU A 115 -20.43 -5.36 9.00
CA LEU A 115 -19.63 -4.42 9.79
C LEU A 115 -19.88 -2.97 9.36
N ALA A 116 -19.98 -2.72 8.06
CA ALA A 116 -20.30 -1.39 7.55
C ALA A 116 -21.67 -0.90 8.01
N THR A 117 -22.69 -1.77 8.06
CA THR A 117 -24.02 -1.46 8.57
C THR A 117 -23.94 -1.08 10.06
N GLU A 118 -23.27 -1.89 10.88
CA GLU A 118 -23.12 -1.64 12.32
C GLU A 118 -22.35 -0.34 12.60
N VAL A 119 -21.30 -0.08 11.83
CA VAL A 119 -20.50 1.15 11.96
C VAL A 119 -21.30 2.36 11.48
N ARG A 120 -22.10 2.24 10.41
CA ARG A 120 -22.95 3.33 9.90
C ARG A 120 -23.90 3.85 10.96
N GLU A 121 -24.60 2.98 11.70
CA GLU A 121 -25.50 3.40 12.78
C GLU A 121 -24.77 4.32 13.78
N LYS A 122 -23.52 3.99 14.12
CA LYS A 122 -22.74 4.78 15.07
C LYS A 122 -22.17 6.07 14.46
N VAL A 123 -21.84 6.04 13.18
CA VAL A 123 -21.43 7.24 12.44
C VAL A 123 -22.59 8.23 12.32
N GLU A 124 -23.80 7.78 12.06
CA GLU A 124 -25.01 8.63 12.04
C GLU A 124 -25.27 9.29 13.41
N GLU A 125 -25.10 8.55 14.53
CA GLU A 125 -25.15 9.11 15.89
C GLU A 125 -24.06 10.18 16.15
N LEU A 126 -22.89 10.04 15.55
CA LEU A 126 -21.79 11.01 15.64
C LEU A 126 -22.05 12.23 14.73
N ASP A 127 -22.60 12.04 13.55
CA ASP A 127 -22.98 13.12 12.62
C ASP A 127 -24.02 14.08 13.28
N GLU A 128 -24.99 13.56 14.05
CA GLU A 128 -25.93 14.36 14.83
C GLU A 128 -25.22 15.25 15.87
N LYS A 129 -24.07 14.77 16.39
CA LYS A 129 -23.20 15.52 17.32
C LYS A 129 -22.20 16.42 16.61
N LYS A 130 -22.24 16.51 15.27
CA LYS A 130 -21.30 17.25 14.41
C LYS A 130 -19.87 16.70 14.47
N ILE A 131 -19.72 15.40 14.70
CA ILE A 131 -18.47 14.65 14.64
C ILE A 131 -18.50 13.86 13.33
N PHE A 132 -17.73 14.31 12.32
CA PHE A 132 -17.80 13.75 10.98
C PHE A 132 -16.62 12.81 10.73
N VAL A 133 -16.91 11.52 10.54
CA VAL A 133 -15.91 10.47 10.29
C VAL A 133 -15.78 10.23 8.78
N SER A 134 -14.59 10.34 8.23
CA SER A 134 -14.30 10.14 6.81
C SER A 134 -14.36 8.67 6.40
N GLY A 135 -14.48 8.40 5.09
CA GLY A 135 -14.50 7.04 4.56
C GLY A 135 -13.26 6.22 4.94
N PHE A 136 -12.07 6.83 4.96
CA PHE A 136 -10.84 6.14 5.37
C PHE A 136 -10.80 5.84 6.87
N GLU A 137 -11.28 6.76 7.72
CA GLU A 137 -11.41 6.51 9.16
C GLU A 137 -12.42 5.39 9.46
N ILE A 138 -13.53 5.34 8.71
CA ILE A 138 -14.54 4.26 8.82
C ILE A 138 -13.92 2.92 8.41
N LEU A 139 -13.24 2.85 7.26
CA LEU A 139 -12.62 1.63 6.77
C LEU A 139 -11.54 1.11 7.72
N THR A 140 -10.73 2.03 8.26
CA THR A 140 -9.74 1.73 9.30
C THR A 140 -10.42 1.17 10.57
N SER A 141 -11.54 1.78 10.98
CA SER A 141 -12.31 1.30 12.14
C SER A 141 -12.90 -0.10 11.91
N ILE A 142 -13.45 -0.36 10.71
CA ILE A 142 -13.93 -1.69 10.30
C ILE A 142 -12.80 -2.71 10.39
N SER A 143 -11.58 -2.36 9.94
CA SER A 143 -10.44 -3.28 10.00
C SER A 143 -10.08 -3.65 11.45
N TYR A 144 -10.01 -2.70 12.37
CA TYR A 144 -9.72 -2.94 13.78
C TYR A 144 -10.79 -3.80 14.45
N ILE A 145 -12.08 -3.50 14.20
CA ILE A 145 -13.21 -4.27 14.74
C ILE A 145 -13.19 -5.71 14.19
N TYR A 146 -12.92 -5.86 12.89
CA TYR A 146 -12.84 -7.17 12.25
C TYR A 146 -11.71 -8.02 12.82
N PHE A 147 -10.52 -7.46 12.94
CA PHE A 147 -9.35 -8.18 13.47
C PHE A 147 -9.54 -8.58 14.94
N GLU A 148 -10.08 -7.70 15.76
CA GLU A 148 -10.40 -8.00 17.17
C GLU A 148 -11.43 -9.13 17.28
N ARG A 149 -12.52 -9.07 16.51
CA ARG A 149 -13.57 -10.10 16.52
C ARG A 149 -13.10 -11.45 15.99
N LYS A 150 -12.23 -11.46 14.99
CA LYS A 150 -11.60 -12.68 14.46
C LYS A 150 -10.42 -13.16 15.30
N LYS A 151 -10.07 -12.44 16.38
CA LYS A 151 -9.00 -12.77 17.34
C LYS A 151 -7.67 -13.03 16.64
N VAL A 152 -7.24 -12.11 15.78
CA VAL A 152 -5.94 -12.23 15.13
C VAL A 152 -4.81 -12.15 16.17
N ASP A 153 -3.75 -12.92 15.97
CA ASP A 153 -2.55 -12.90 16.82
C ASP A 153 -1.74 -11.63 16.63
N PHE A 154 -1.68 -11.13 15.38
CA PHE A 154 -1.01 -9.90 14.97
C PHE A 154 -1.86 -9.12 13.97
N ALA A 155 -1.80 -7.79 14.06
CA ALA A 155 -2.35 -6.89 13.06
C ALA A 155 -1.21 -6.10 12.41
N VAL A 156 -0.99 -6.28 11.11
CA VAL A 156 -0.03 -5.52 10.30
C VAL A 156 -0.79 -4.39 9.63
N MET A 157 -0.55 -3.15 10.09
CA MET A 157 -1.30 -1.96 9.69
C MET A 157 -0.42 -1.03 8.88
N GLU A 158 -0.75 -0.83 7.61
CA GLU A 158 -0.10 0.15 6.73
C GLU A 158 -0.74 1.53 6.91
N VAL A 159 0.07 2.55 7.14
CA VAL A 159 -0.32 3.97 7.15
C VAL A 159 -0.76 4.40 5.76
N GLY A 160 -1.90 5.06 5.66
CA GLY A 160 -2.38 5.62 4.38
C GLY A 160 -1.48 6.76 3.91
N MET A 161 -1.29 7.79 4.76
CA MET A 161 -0.46 8.94 4.44
C MET A 161 0.17 9.55 5.70
N GLY A 162 1.47 9.90 5.60
CA GLY A 162 2.19 10.50 6.73
C GLY A 162 2.41 9.51 7.86
N GLY A 163 1.74 9.71 8.97
CA GLY A 163 1.78 8.85 10.14
C GLY A 163 1.17 9.50 11.39
N ARG A 164 1.62 10.69 11.78
CA ARG A 164 1.25 11.36 13.04
C ARG A 164 -0.26 11.49 13.23
N VAL A 165 -0.97 11.91 12.22
CA VAL A 165 -2.43 12.10 12.21
C VAL A 165 -3.15 11.17 11.24
N ASP A 166 -2.51 10.06 10.85
CA ASP A 166 -3.14 9.04 10.03
C ASP A 166 -4.16 8.23 10.85
N ALA A 167 -5.30 7.90 10.25
CA ALA A 167 -6.38 7.17 10.91
C ALA A 167 -5.92 5.84 11.56
N THR A 168 -4.87 5.23 11.01
CA THR A 168 -4.29 4.01 11.59
C THR A 168 -3.51 4.24 12.88
N ASN A 169 -3.19 5.51 13.25
CA ASN A 169 -2.31 5.81 14.39
C ASN A 169 -3.06 6.02 15.73
N VAL A 170 -4.09 5.27 15.98
CA VAL A 170 -5.01 5.43 17.13
C VAL A 170 -4.73 4.50 18.32
N MET A 171 -3.83 3.53 18.18
CA MET A 171 -3.45 2.60 19.26
C MET A 171 -2.47 3.23 20.24
N GLU A 172 -2.47 2.73 21.48
CA GLU A 172 -1.51 3.14 22.52
C GLU A 172 -0.13 2.51 22.33
N THR A 173 -0.08 1.27 21.88
CA THR A 173 1.17 0.52 21.69
C THR A 173 1.26 -0.12 20.30
N SER A 174 2.45 -0.13 19.73
CA SER A 174 2.74 -0.83 18.47
C SER A 174 4.24 -1.09 18.32
N ILE A 175 4.60 -1.89 17.31
CA ILE A 175 5.96 -2.00 16.78
C ILE A 175 6.04 -1.06 15.56
N PRO A 176 6.63 0.13 15.65
CA PRO A 176 6.77 1.05 14.53
C PRO A 176 7.80 0.56 13.53
N VAL A 177 7.42 0.54 12.25
CA VAL A 177 8.29 0.15 11.13
C VAL A 177 8.29 1.28 10.11
N ILE A 178 9.46 1.82 9.82
CA ILE A 178 9.62 2.99 8.95
C ILE A 178 10.36 2.56 7.68
N CYS A 179 9.63 2.43 6.58
CA CYS A 179 10.17 2.15 5.26
C CYS A 179 10.93 3.38 4.72
N HIS A 180 11.47 3.27 3.51
CA HIS A 180 12.20 4.36 2.87
C HIS A 180 11.39 5.66 2.81
N ILE A 181 12.02 6.78 3.20
CA ILE A 181 11.45 8.12 3.16
C ILE A 181 12.08 8.88 1.99
N SER A 182 11.24 9.44 1.12
CA SER A 182 11.62 10.32 0.02
C SER A 182 10.58 11.42 -0.14
N LEU A 183 10.83 12.39 -1.03
CA LEU A 183 9.90 13.47 -1.31
C LEU A 183 8.64 12.92 -1.99
N ASP A 184 7.51 13.05 -1.33
CA ASP A 184 6.17 12.79 -1.87
C ASP A 184 5.14 13.54 -1.02
N HIS A 185 4.00 13.88 -1.62
CA HIS A 185 2.94 14.63 -0.94
C HIS A 185 3.43 15.93 -0.27
N ALA A 186 4.37 16.63 -0.91
CA ALA A 186 5.02 17.81 -0.35
C ALA A 186 4.04 18.93 0.09
N ASN A 187 2.92 19.06 -0.60
CA ASN A 187 1.86 20.02 -0.27
C ASN A 187 1.16 19.74 1.07
N ILE A 188 1.27 18.52 1.61
CA ILE A 188 0.60 18.06 2.83
C ILE A 188 1.61 17.75 3.93
N LEU A 189 2.66 16.99 3.61
CA LEU A 189 3.62 16.49 4.59
C LEU A 189 4.83 17.42 4.79
N GLY A 190 4.98 18.41 3.91
CA GLY A 190 6.11 19.34 3.91
C GLY A 190 7.10 19.11 2.77
N ASP A 191 7.87 20.13 2.46
CA ASP A 191 8.74 20.27 1.30
C ASP A 191 10.19 19.83 1.54
N THR A 192 10.49 19.26 2.71
CA THR A 192 11.81 18.70 3.05
C THR A 192 11.70 17.28 3.59
N ILE A 193 12.76 16.49 3.43
CA ILE A 193 12.87 15.12 3.96
C ILE A 193 12.64 15.09 5.47
N GLY A 194 13.18 16.05 6.20
CA GLY A 194 13.00 16.14 7.66
C GLY A 194 11.55 16.37 8.08
N LYS A 195 10.79 17.23 7.37
CA LYS A 195 9.36 17.45 7.65
C LYS A 195 8.56 16.17 7.38
N ILE A 196 8.82 15.48 6.27
CA ILE A 196 8.17 14.21 5.95
C ILE A 196 8.54 13.15 7.00
N ALA A 197 9.80 13.11 7.44
CA ALA A 197 10.25 12.20 8.49
C ALA A 197 9.57 12.50 9.83
N HIS A 198 9.33 13.77 10.16
CA HIS A 198 8.58 14.18 11.35
C HIS A 198 7.15 13.62 11.34
N GLU A 199 6.41 13.80 10.24
CA GLU A 199 5.06 13.28 10.10
C GLU A 199 5.02 11.74 10.18
N LYS A 200 5.97 11.06 9.55
CA LYS A 200 6.07 9.60 9.60
C LYS A 200 6.53 9.09 10.97
N GLY A 201 7.47 9.78 11.60
CA GLY A 201 7.93 9.50 12.96
C GLY A 201 6.82 9.58 14.02
N GLY A 202 5.70 10.25 13.71
CA GLY A 202 4.53 10.32 14.58
C GLY A 202 3.87 8.98 14.93
N ILE A 203 4.23 7.87 14.25
CA ILE A 203 3.79 6.53 14.65
C ILE A 203 4.61 5.93 15.81
N ILE A 204 5.73 6.55 16.17
CA ILE A 204 6.60 6.07 17.25
C ILE A 204 5.88 6.25 18.59
N LYS A 205 5.67 5.16 19.30
CA LYS A 205 5.00 5.13 20.60
C LYS A 205 6.02 5.17 21.74
N GLU A 206 5.57 5.55 22.94
CA GLU A 206 6.41 5.53 24.14
C GLU A 206 7.00 4.13 24.39
N ASN A 207 8.29 4.07 24.75
CA ASN A 207 9.01 2.84 25.12
C ASN A 207 8.96 1.73 24.05
N SER A 208 8.80 2.07 22.77
CA SER A 208 8.70 1.10 21.68
C SER A 208 10.07 0.70 21.10
N HIS A 209 10.06 -0.34 20.25
CA HIS A 209 11.18 -0.74 19.42
C HIS A 209 10.89 -0.31 17.97
N VAL A 210 11.64 0.65 17.48
CA VAL A 210 11.46 1.29 16.15
C VAL A 210 12.40 0.66 15.15
N PHE A 211 11.89 0.13 14.04
CA PHE A 211 12.70 -0.46 12.97
C PHE A 211 12.64 0.43 11.73
N SER A 212 13.79 0.82 11.23
CA SER A 212 13.91 1.74 10.09
C SER A 212 14.70 1.12 8.94
N TYR A 213 14.22 1.35 7.73
CA TYR A 213 15.00 1.27 6.51
C TYR A 213 16.17 2.25 6.59
N PRO A 214 17.32 2.01 5.92
CA PRO A 214 18.38 3.01 5.80
C PRO A 214 17.85 4.34 5.25
N GLN A 215 18.05 5.41 6.01
CA GLN A 215 17.52 6.72 5.67
C GLN A 215 18.63 7.71 5.31
N GLU A 216 18.27 8.75 4.54
CA GLU A 216 19.10 9.94 4.43
C GLU A 216 19.31 10.61 5.79
N GLU A 217 20.43 11.32 5.96
CA GLU A 217 20.82 11.85 7.27
C GLU A 217 19.78 12.79 7.90
N GLU A 218 19.09 13.59 7.10
CA GLU A 218 18.04 14.49 7.58
C GLU A 218 16.85 13.70 8.18
N ALA A 219 16.40 12.65 7.50
CA ALA A 219 15.33 11.77 8.00
C ALA A 219 15.81 10.98 9.22
N ARG A 220 17.00 10.38 9.16
CA ARG A 220 17.60 9.62 10.25
C ARG A 220 17.70 10.44 11.53
N SER A 221 18.20 11.66 11.43
CA SER A 221 18.37 12.55 12.56
C SER A 221 17.03 12.88 13.23
N GLU A 222 16.00 13.20 12.44
CA GLU A 222 14.67 13.50 12.96
C GLU A 222 14.01 12.27 13.62
N LEU A 223 14.10 11.08 13.00
CA LEU A 223 13.57 9.85 13.57
C LEU A 223 14.27 9.44 14.87
N LYS A 224 15.59 9.58 14.96
CA LYS A 224 16.37 9.35 16.20
C LYS A 224 15.97 10.31 17.32
N LYS A 225 15.76 11.58 16.97
CA LYS A 225 15.29 12.60 17.91
C LYS A 225 13.94 12.22 18.48
N ILE A 226 12.94 11.93 17.64
CA ILE A 226 11.60 11.51 18.06
C ILE A 226 11.68 10.24 18.93
N SER A 227 12.48 9.25 18.51
CA SER A 227 12.66 8.01 19.27
C SER A 227 13.23 8.29 20.67
N SER A 228 14.20 9.20 20.78
CA SER A 228 14.78 9.61 22.08
C SER A 228 13.75 10.31 22.95
N GLU A 229 12.96 11.23 22.39
CA GLU A 229 11.88 11.95 23.09
C GLU A 229 10.80 10.98 23.62
N LYS A 230 10.59 9.85 22.92
CA LYS A 230 9.64 8.77 23.27
C LYS A 230 10.26 7.66 24.11
N ASN A 231 11.49 7.79 24.58
CA ASN A 231 12.22 6.74 25.29
C ASN A 231 12.22 5.39 24.54
N SER A 232 12.27 5.45 23.20
CA SER A 232 12.16 4.29 22.31
C SER A 232 13.51 3.89 21.74
N LYS A 233 13.72 2.61 21.50
CA LYS A 233 14.95 2.08 20.90
C LYS A 233 14.86 2.12 19.40
N PHE A 234 15.78 2.80 18.73
CA PHE A 234 15.85 2.94 17.27
C PHE A 234 16.85 1.95 16.68
N TYR A 235 16.39 1.14 15.72
CA TYR A 235 17.19 0.15 15.00
C TYR A 235 17.12 0.46 13.49
N GLU A 236 18.29 0.57 12.89
CA GLU A 236 18.48 0.81 11.45
C GLU A 236 19.63 -0.07 11.00
N PHE A 237 19.51 -0.72 9.86
CA PHE A 237 20.61 -1.47 9.25
C PHE A 237 21.36 -0.60 8.24
N SER A 238 22.56 -1.02 7.87
CA SER A 238 23.32 -0.41 6.77
C SER A 238 23.05 -1.14 5.46
N GLU A 239 22.99 -0.41 4.34
CA GLU A 239 22.84 -1.02 3.01
C GLU A 239 23.88 -2.10 2.74
N ASN A 240 25.11 -1.91 3.21
CA ASN A 240 26.22 -2.86 3.07
C ASN A 240 26.00 -4.19 3.84
N GLU A 241 25.00 -4.26 4.74
CA GLU A 241 24.64 -5.50 5.41
C GLU A 241 23.78 -6.43 4.56
N VAL A 242 23.27 -5.92 3.42
CA VAL A 242 22.48 -6.69 2.46
C VAL A 242 23.36 -7.08 1.27
N GLU A 243 23.73 -8.34 1.20
CA GLU A 243 24.54 -8.90 0.12
C GLU A 243 23.62 -9.53 -0.94
N ILE A 244 23.44 -8.88 -2.08
CA ILE A 244 22.66 -9.42 -3.20
C ILE A 244 23.48 -10.49 -3.91
N LEU A 245 23.00 -11.73 -3.91
CA LEU A 245 23.62 -12.87 -4.59
C LEU A 245 23.10 -13.01 -6.03
N SER A 246 21.80 -12.81 -6.24
CA SER A 246 21.18 -12.71 -7.57
C SER A 246 19.95 -11.80 -7.54
N SER A 247 19.69 -11.15 -8.67
CA SER A 247 18.50 -10.32 -8.88
C SER A 247 18.10 -10.38 -10.36
N ASP A 248 16.95 -10.98 -10.64
CA ASP A 248 16.44 -11.21 -12.00
C ASP A 248 14.91 -11.09 -12.06
N GLU A 249 14.32 -11.50 -13.19
CA GLU A 249 12.86 -11.48 -13.40
C GLU A 249 12.05 -12.48 -12.56
N LEU A 250 12.71 -13.31 -11.76
CA LEU A 250 12.07 -14.24 -10.81
C LEU A 250 12.10 -13.73 -9.37
N GLY A 251 12.89 -12.69 -9.10
CA GLY A 251 13.03 -12.08 -7.78
C GLY A 251 14.49 -11.88 -7.35
N ASN A 252 14.76 -12.04 -6.06
CA ASN A 252 16.10 -11.84 -5.51
C ASN A 252 16.50 -13.00 -4.60
N ILE A 253 17.80 -13.26 -4.57
CA ILE A 253 18.46 -14.10 -3.54
C ILE A 253 19.50 -13.21 -2.86
N PHE A 254 19.49 -13.12 -1.53
CA PHE A 254 20.37 -12.25 -0.77
C PHE A 254 20.71 -12.82 0.61
N ASN A 255 21.78 -12.29 1.20
CA ASN A 255 22.15 -12.51 2.59
C ASN A 255 21.88 -11.24 3.42
N PHE A 256 21.43 -11.41 4.66
CA PHE A 256 21.28 -10.31 5.60
C PHE A 256 21.54 -10.80 7.04
N GLY A 257 22.58 -10.29 7.69
CA GLY A 257 22.98 -10.75 9.02
C GLY A 257 23.26 -12.24 9.03
N ASN A 258 22.56 -12.97 9.90
CA ASN A 258 22.67 -14.43 10.01
C ASN A 258 21.80 -15.19 8.99
N HIS A 259 20.91 -14.49 8.29
CA HIS A 259 20.04 -15.09 7.28
C HIS A 259 20.83 -15.26 5.96
N LYS A 260 21.00 -16.50 5.52
CA LYS A 260 21.70 -16.84 4.28
C LYS A 260 20.73 -17.39 3.26
N ASP A 261 21.02 -17.09 1.97
CA ASP A 261 20.25 -17.55 0.82
C ASP A 261 18.74 -17.27 0.94
N VAL A 262 18.41 -16.05 1.37
CA VAL A 262 17.02 -15.62 1.48
C VAL A 262 16.47 -15.36 0.09
N GLU A 263 15.46 -16.12 -0.31
CA GLU A 263 14.75 -15.95 -1.58
C GLU A 263 13.49 -15.12 -1.43
N ILE A 264 13.27 -14.16 -2.33
CA ILE A 264 12.01 -13.42 -2.47
C ILE A 264 11.57 -13.36 -3.93
N SER A 265 10.26 -13.42 -4.19
CA SER A 265 9.71 -13.35 -5.54
C SER A 265 9.41 -11.93 -6.02
N LEU A 266 9.57 -10.92 -5.17
CA LEU A 266 9.43 -9.52 -5.57
C LEU A 266 10.69 -9.05 -6.29
N ILE A 267 10.51 -8.39 -7.44
CA ILE A 267 11.56 -8.02 -8.39
C ILE A 267 12.18 -6.65 -8.02
N GLY A 268 13.50 -6.53 -8.23
CA GLY A 268 14.28 -5.33 -7.92
C GLY A 268 15.01 -5.41 -6.58
N GLU A 269 16.25 -4.92 -6.55
CA GLU A 269 17.15 -5.03 -5.38
C GLU A 269 16.60 -4.28 -4.14
N HIS A 270 15.83 -3.20 -4.36
CA HIS A 270 15.13 -2.50 -3.29
C HIS A 270 14.14 -3.40 -2.51
N GLN A 271 13.67 -4.50 -3.12
CA GLN A 271 12.81 -5.47 -2.42
C GLN A 271 13.61 -6.35 -1.46
N ALA A 272 14.89 -6.64 -1.74
CA ALA A 272 15.76 -7.29 -0.76
C ALA A 272 16.00 -6.38 0.47
N MET A 273 16.14 -5.07 0.24
CA MET A 273 16.22 -4.08 1.34
C MET A 273 14.90 -4.04 2.16
N ASN A 274 13.75 -4.05 1.50
CA ASN A 274 12.44 -4.13 2.17
C ASN A 274 12.29 -5.44 2.97
N ALA A 275 12.75 -6.56 2.42
CA ALA A 275 12.75 -7.85 3.10
C ALA A 275 13.72 -7.86 4.30
N SER A 276 14.86 -7.17 4.21
CA SER A 276 15.79 -7.01 5.33
C SER A 276 15.17 -6.22 6.49
N LEU A 277 14.40 -5.17 6.19
CA LEU A 277 13.62 -4.46 7.21
C LEU A 277 12.59 -5.39 7.86
N ALA A 278 11.88 -6.19 7.08
CA ALA A 278 10.95 -7.18 7.61
C ALA A 278 11.67 -8.23 8.49
N LEU A 279 12.85 -8.71 8.09
CA LEU A 279 13.68 -9.65 8.88
C LEU A 279 14.10 -9.05 10.23
N MET A 280 14.43 -7.76 10.31
CA MET A 280 14.72 -7.11 11.60
C MET A 280 13.53 -7.19 12.57
N VAL A 281 12.32 -6.92 12.08
CA VAL A 281 11.10 -7.02 12.89
C VAL A 281 10.85 -8.46 13.31
N LEU A 282 10.99 -9.42 12.39
CA LEU A 282 10.79 -10.84 12.65
C LEU A 282 11.83 -11.39 13.63
N ASN A 283 13.08 -10.94 13.55
CA ASN A 283 14.13 -11.28 14.51
C ASN A 283 13.81 -10.75 15.92
N HIS A 284 13.25 -9.55 16.02
CA HIS A 284 12.82 -9.01 17.31
C HIS A 284 11.70 -9.86 17.95
N LEU A 285 10.81 -10.42 17.12
CA LEU A 285 9.71 -11.28 17.58
C LEU A 285 10.14 -12.74 17.79
N LYS A 286 11.30 -13.16 17.24
CA LYS A 286 11.67 -14.55 17.09
C LYS A 286 11.68 -15.33 18.39
N ASP A 287 12.32 -14.82 19.43
CA ASP A 287 12.48 -15.54 20.70
C ASP A 287 11.17 -15.58 21.49
N GLU A 288 10.44 -14.46 21.56
CA GLU A 288 9.17 -14.37 22.28
C GLU A 288 8.11 -15.28 21.69
N TYR A 289 7.99 -15.30 20.34
CA TYR A 289 6.98 -16.08 19.63
C TYR A 289 7.49 -17.40 19.05
N ARG A 290 8.77 -17.74 19.28
CA ARG A 290 9.41 -18.98 18.81
C ARG A 290 9.27 -19.16 17.30
N LEU A 291 9.59 -18.11 16.53
CA LEU A 291 9.49 -18.15 15.08
C LEU A 291 10.57 -19.09 14.50
N ASP A 292 10.14 -19.96 13.61
CA ASP A 292 11.00 -20.89 12.88
C ASP A 292 11.66 -20.19 11.70
N GLU A 293 12.96 -20.33 11.53
CA GLU A 293 13.78 -19.68 10.51
C GLU A 293 13.35 -20.06 9.09
N GLU A 294 13.11 -21.35 8.84
CA GLU A 294 12.74 -21.83 7.51
C GLU A 294 11.32 -21.37 7.13
N LYS A 295 10.43 -21.25 8.11
CA LYS A 295 9.10 -20.68 7.90
C LYS A 295 9.15 -19.18 7.64
N ILE A 296 10.05 -18.44 8.29
CA ILE A 296 10.30 -17.04 7.97
C ILE A 296 10.72 -16.92 6.50
N LYS A 297 11.75 -17.64 6.07
CA LYS A 297 12.23 -17.63 4.68
C LYS A 297 11.13 -18.03 3.69
N LEU A 298 10.36 -19.07 4.00
CA LEU A 298 9.23 -19.51 3.17
C LEU A 298 8.17 -18.43 3.04
N GLY A 299 7.87 -17.70 4.12
CA GLY A 299 6.92 -16.60 4.10
C GLY A 299 7.40 -15.42 3.25
N LEU A 300 8.68 -15.07 3.34
CA LEU A 300 9.28 -14.03 2.49
C LEU A 300 9.21 -14.43 1.00
N LYS A 301 9.55 -15.67 0.67
CA LYS A 301 9.47 -16.19 -0.72
C LYS A 301 8.06 -16.17 -1.28
N LYS A 302 7.04 -16.46 -0.47
CA LYS A 302 5.62 -16.47 -0.85
C LYS A 302 4.98 -15.08 -0.89
N ALA A 303 5.64 -14.05 -0.39
CA ALA A 303 5.11 -12.71 -0.35
C ALA A 303 4.85 -12.18 -1.77
N LYS A 304 3.68 -11.58 -1.97
CA LYS A 304 3.29 -10.92 -3.22
C LYS A 304 2.81 -9.51 -2.93
N ASN A 305 3.03 -8.61 -3.86
CA ASN A 305 2.51 -7.25 -3.81
C ASN A 305 1.99 -6.88 -5.20
N ILE A 306 0.67 -6.88 -5.36
CA ILE A 306 0.00 -6.62 -6.63
C ILE A 306 0.34 -5.21 -7.11
N GLY A 307 0.60 -5.05 -8.42
CA GLY A 307 0.93 -3.75 -9.01
C GLY A 307 2.31 -3.21 -8.60
N ARG A 308 3.25 -4.08 -8.16
CA ARG A 308 4.65 -3.74 -7.91
C ARG A 308 5.55 -4.63 -8.74
N THR A 309 6.03 -4.12 -9.86
CA THR A 309 6.78 -4.84 -10.90
C THR A 309 6.15 -6.22 -11.17
N GLU A 310 4.82 -6.23 -11.30
CA GLU A 310 4.02 -7.45 -11.47
C GLU A 310 4.06 -7.89 -12.93
N CYS A 311 4.62 -9.08 -13.19
CA CYS A 311 4.58 -9.70 -14.52
C CYS A 311 3.22 -10.39 -14.72
N LEU A 312 2.39 -9.84 -15.61
CA LEU A 312 1.06 -10.37 -15.94
C LEU A 312 1.13 -11.48 -17.00
N SER A 313 2.09 -11.41 -17.91
CA SER A 313 2.30 -12.36 -19.00
C SER A 313 3.76 -12.39 -19.41
N LYS A 314 4.23 -13.55 -19.87
CA LYS A 314 5.57 -13.72 -20.44
C LYS A 314 5.59 -13.71 -21.97
N ASN A 315 4.44 -13.89 -22.60
CA ASN A 315 4.32 -13.86 -24.06
C ASN A 315 2.94 -13.32 -24.47
N PRO A 316 2.82 -12.04 -24.89
CA PRO A 316 3.86 -11.01 -24.81
C PRO A 316 4.31 -10.72 -23.38
N LEU A 317 5.52 -10.20 -23.19
CA LEU A 317 5.98 -9.79 -21.85
C LEU A 317 5.26 -8.52 -21.43
N VAL A 318 4.40 -8.64 -20.39
CA VAL A 318 3.60 -7.53 -19.86
C VAL A 318 3.91 -7.35 -18.38
N VAL A 319 4.36 -6.16 -18.01
CA VAL A 319 4.67 -5.77 -16.63
C VAL A 319 3.87 -4.54 -16.24
N VAL A 320 3.33 -4.53 -15.03
CA VAL A 320 2.62 -3.38 -14.46
C VAL A 320 3.25 -2.96 -13.14
N ASP A 321 3.33 -1.64 -12.92
CA ASP A 321 3.90 -1.07 -11.69
C ASP A 321 3.23 0.24 -11.30
N GLY A 322 2.92 0.40 -10.01
CA GLY A 322 2.28 1.59 -9.46
C GLY A 322 3.21 2.77 -9.17
N SER A 323 4.44 2.78 -9.65
CA SER A 323 5.41 3.86 -9.47
C SER A 323 4.86 5.19 -10.00
N HIS A 324 4.96 6.25 -9.16
CA HIS A 324 4.32 7.54 -9.40
C HIS A 324 5.06 8.74 -8.77
N ASN A 325 6.21 8.52 -8.15
CA ASN A 325 7.15 9.54 -7.68
C ASN A 325 8.55 9.23 -8.20
N LEU A 326 9.45 10.20 -8.15
CA LEU A 326 10.77 10.10 -8.76
C LEU A 326 11.56 8.89 -8.24
N ASP A 327 11.64 8.71 -6.92
CA ASP A 327 12.34 7.57 -6.30
C ASP A 327 11.76 6.22 -6.75
N SER A 328 10.43 6.09 -6.83
CA SER A 328 9.81 4.84 -7.30
C SER A 328 10.04 4.57 -8.78
N ILE A 329 10.10 5.61 -9.63
CA ILE A 329 10.43 5.47 -11.05
C ILE A 329 11.90 5.07 -11.24
N GLU A 330 12.82 5.58 -10.44
CA GLU A 330 14.23 5.17 -10.47
C GLU A 330 14.39 3.69 -10.13
N ARG A 331 13.71 3.23 -9.09
CA ARG A 331 13.67 1.81 -8.71
C ARG A 331 12.99 0.93 -9.76
N LEU A 332 11.97 1.44 -10.43
CA LEU A 332 11.34 0.76 -11.56
C LEU A 332 12.30 0.63 -12.73
N GLU A 333 13.04 1.68 -13.08
CA GLU A 333 14.07 1.63 -14.13
C GLU A 333 15.11 0.53 -13.85
N GLU A 334 15.57 0.40 -12.60
CA GLU A 334 16.46 -0.68 -12.19
C GLU A 334 15.81 -2.06 -12.32
N SER A 335 14.55 -2.16 -11.92
CA SER A 335 13.79 -3.42 -11.95
C SER A 335 13.53 -3.91 -13.37
N VAL A 336 13.17 -3.03 -14.31
CA VAL A 336 12.91 -3.42 -15.70
C VAL A 336 14.17 -3.91 -16.42
N LYS A 337 15.35 -3.45 -16.01
CA LYS A 337 16.65 -3.96 -16.53
C LYS A 337 16.94 -5.43 -16.16
N LYS A 338 16.20 -5.98 -15.20
CA LYS A 338 16.32 -7.41 -14.82
C LYS A 338 15.61 -8.35 -15.81
N PHE A 339 14.71 -7.81 -16.64
CA PHE A 339 14.04 -8.57 -17.69
C PHE A 339 14.84 -8.59 -18.98
N LYS A 340 14.65 -9.65 -19.77
CA LYS A 340 15.22 -9.78 -21.12
C LYS A 340 14.17 -9.34 -22.15
N TYR A 341 14.41 -8.23 -22.82
CA TYR A 341 13.55 -7.70 -23.88
C TYR A 341 14.36 -6.97 -24.95
N LYS A 342 13.76 -6.72 -26.14
CA LYS A 342 14.39 -5.99 -27.25
C LYS A 342 14.06 -4.50 -27.20
N LYS A 343 12.76 -4.17 -27.09
CA LYS A 343 12.24 -2.80 -26.98
C LYS A 343 11.23 -2.72 -25.86
N LEU A 344 11.04 -1.53 -25.31
CA LEU A 344 10.04 -1.25 -24.28
C LEU A 344 8.97 -0.33 -24.83
N ILE A 345 7.73 -0.84 -24.85
CA ILE A 345 6.52 -0.08 -25.13
C ILE A 345 5.95 0.37 -23.79
N LEU A 346 5.98 1.68 -23.54
CA LEU A 346 5.48 2.26 -22.30
C LEU A 346 4.01 2.66 -22.43
N GLY A 347 3.16 2.18 -21.56
CA GLY A 347 1.86 2.74 -21.27
C GLY A 347 1.92 3.61 -20.01
N PHE A 348 1.47 4.86 -20.05
CA PHE A 348 1.72 5.80 -18.97
C PHE A 348 0.59 6.81 -18.76
N SER A 349 0.40 7.20 -17.51
CA SER A 349 -0.33 8.38 -17.06
C SER A 349 0.13 8.82 -15.69
N LEU A 350 -0.16 10.06 -15.30
CA LEU A 350 0.28 10.61 -14.01
C LEU A 350 -0.79 11.53 -13.42
N LEU A 351 -0.84 11.63 -12.09
CA LEU A 351 -1.72 12.57 -11.39
C LEU A 351 -1.14 13.99 -11.38
N LYS A 352 -2.01 15.02 -11.36
CA LYS A 352 -1.64 16.46 -11.43
C LYS A 352 -0.69 16.91 -10.32
N ASP A 353 -0.77 16.30 -9.15
CA ASP A 353 -0.03 16.68 -7.95
C ASP A 353 1.39 16.12 -7.87
N LYS A 354 1.85 15.43 -8.91
CA LYS A 354 3.18 14.81 -8.96
C LYS A 354 4.22 15.68 -9.68
N ASP A 355 5.50 15.38 -9.45
CA ASP A 355 6.62 16.07 -10.10
C ASP A 355 6.74 15.63 -11.57
N HIS A 356 5.92 16.23 -12.44
CA HIS A 356 5.85 15.89 -13.85
C HIS A 356 7.20 15.99 -14.53
N ALA A 357 7.91 17.12 -14.37
CA ALA A 357 9.13 17.39 -15.12
C ALA A 357 10.19 16.31 -14.92
N ASN A 358 10.48 15.95 -13.68
CA ASN A 358 11.50 14.97 -13.36
C ASN A 358 11.06 13.54 -13.69
N ILE A 359 9.80 13.20 -13.38
CA ILE A 359 9.25 11.86 -13.67
C ILE A 359 9.22 11.58 -15.17
N LEU A 360 8.67 12.51 -15.98
CA LEU A 360 8.57 12.33 -17.43
C LEU A 360 9.91 12.21 -18.10
N HIS A 361 10.90 13.02 -17.67
CA HIS A 361 12.26 12.95 -18.20
C HIS A 361 12.92 11.60 -17.87
N LYS A 362 12.67 11.08 -16.67
CA LYS A 362 13.25 9.80 -16.24
C LYS A 362 12.62 8.62 -16.98
N ILE A 363 11.29 8.58 -17.06
CA ILE A 363 10.57 7.44 -17.67
C ILE A 363 10.75 7.40 -19.20
N GLU A 364 10.95 8.54 -19.83
CA GLU A 364 11.25 8.62 -21.26
C GLU A 364 12.51 7.85 -21.63
N ASN A 365 13.52 7.89 -20.78
CA ASN A 365 14.80 7.25 -21.08
C ASN A 365 14.70 5.72 -21.25
N ILE A 366 13.76 5.06 -20.60
CA ILE A 366 13.60 3.60 -20.66
C ILE A 366 12.65 3.13 -21.77
N ALA A 367 11.84 4.02 -22.35
CA ALA A 367 10.84 3.67 -23.36
C ALA A 367 11.40 3.77 -24.78
N ASP A 368 10.97 2.91 -25.69
CA ASP A 368 11.17 3.05 -27.14
C ASP A 368 9.97 3.70 -27.81
N LYS A 369 8.75 3.35 -27.38
CA LYS A 369 7.48 3.95 -27.81
C LYS A 369 6.60 4.25 -26.60
N ILE A 370 5.77 5.28 -26.68
CA ILE A 370 4.99 5.77 -25.55
C ILE A 370 3.50 5.84 -25.93
N VAL A 371 2.67 5.17 -25.12
CA VAL A 371 1.20 5.29 -25.20
C VAL A 371 0.74 6.00 -23.94
N LEU A 372 0.08 7.15 -24.11
CA LEU A 372 -0.46 7.95 -23.03
C LEU A 372 -1.97 7.73 -22.90
N THR A 373 -2.47 7.70 -21.68
CA THR A 373 -3.92 7.62 -21.42
C THR A 373 -4.31 8.48 -20.21
N GLU A 374 -5.61 8.56 -19.91
CA GLU A 374 -6.11 9.23 -18.70
C GLU A 374 -6.43 8.24 -17.58
N ILE A 375 -6.23 8.69 -16.34
CA ILE A 375 -6.64 7.96 -15.12
C ILE A 375 -8.08 8.35 -14.79
N ASP A 376 -8.92 7.38 -14.41
CA ASP A 376 -10.27 7.66 -13.92
C ASP A 376 -10.21 8.13 -12.45
N ASN A 377 -9.85 9.39 -12.29
CA ASN A 377 -9.71 10.04 -10.99
C ASN A 377 -9.80 11.56 -11.17
N GLU A 378 -10.41 12.28 -10.24
CA GLU A 378 -10.55 13.74 -10.28
C GLU A 378 -9.20 14.48 -10.34
N ARG A 379 -8.12 13.84 -9.87
CA ARG A 379 -6.75 14.36 -9.91
C ARG A 379 -5.99 13.96 -11.18
N HIS A 380 -6.65 13.39 -12.21
CA HIS A 380 -5.96 13.00 -13.45
C HIS A 380 -5.31 14.20 -14.15
N THR A 381 -4.21 13.99 -14.83
CA THR A 381 -3.64 14.95 -15.77
C THR A 381 -4.35 14.82 -17.11
N ASP A 382 -4.80 15.94 -17.68
CA ASP A 382 -5.43 15.95 -19.01
C ASP A 382 -4.44 15.40 -20.03
N LEU A 383 -4.92 14.54 -20.95
CA LEU A 383 -4.08 13.83 -21.92
C LEU A 383 -3.28 14.78 -22.82
N GLU A 384 -3.90 15.88 -23.27
CA GLU A 384 -3.28 16.91 -24.10
C GLU A 384 -2.13 17.62 -23.37
N LEU A 385 -2.31 17.89 -22.07
CA LEU A 385 -1.27 18.47 -21.24
C LEU A 385 -0.08 17.48 -21.10
N LEU A 386 -0.36 16.23 -20.77
CA LEU A 386 0.66 15.19 -20.59
C LEU A 386 1.46 14.96 -21.89
N GLU A 387 0.76 14.91 -23.05
CA GLU A 387 1.38 14.82 -24.37
C GLU A 387 2.28 16.03 -24.65
N SER A 388 1.77 17.24 -24.39
CA SER A 388 2.52 18.47 -24.62
C SER A 388 3.79 18.56 -23.77
N GLU A 389 3.75 18.06 -22.53
CA GLU A 389 4.90 17.99 -21.63
C GLU A 389 5.96 17.03 -22.14
N PHE A 390 5.58 15.82 -22.57
CA PHE A 390 6.50 14.87 -23.18
C PHE A 390 7.15 15.44 -24.46
N LYS A 391 6.38 16.08 -25.34
CA LYS A 391 6.86 16.65 -26.61
C LYS A 391 7.87 17.78 -26.43
N LYS A 392 8.01 18.38 -25.24
CA LYS A 392 9.01 19.42 -24.99
C LYS A 392 10.45 18.89 -25.10
N PHE A 393 10.67 17.61 -24.82
CA PHE A 393 12.02 17.01 -24.76
C PHE A 393 12.13 15.66 -25.49
N SER A 394 11.05 14.91 -25.64
CA SER A 394 11.07 13.61 -26.32
C SER A 394 10.88 13.73 -27.82
N LYS A 395 11.66 12.95 -28.59
CA LYS A 395 11.52 12.76 -30.03
C LYS A 395 10.90 11.39 -30.38
N LYS A 396 10.49 10.62 -29.37
CA LYS A 396 9.93 9.29 -29.55
C LYS A 396 8.50 9.37 -30.09
N GLU A 397 8.01 8.28 -30.67
CA GLU A 397 6.61 8.17 -31.09
C GLU A 397 5.70 8.13 -29.86
N ILE A 398 4.77 9.08 -29.77
CA ILE A 398 3.81 9.21 -28.68
C ILE A 398 2.41 9.02 -29.24
N TYR A 399 1.64 8.15 -28.62
CA TYR A 399 0.28 7.79 -28.99
C TYR A 399 -0.69 8.20 -27.86
N PRO A 400 -1.32 9.39 -27.92
CA PRO A 400 -2.31 9.82 -26.94
C PRO A 400 -3.66 9.14 -27.21
N ILE A 401 -4.13 8.31 -26.30
CA ILE A 401 -5.37 7.54 -26.42
C ILE A 401 -6.13 7.61 -25.09
N LYS A 402 -7.27 8.31 -25.08
CA LYS A 402 -8.03 8.55 -23.87
C LYS A 402 -8.66 7.28 -23.27
N ASN A 403 -9.22 6.43 -24.14
CA ASN A 403 -9.83 5.17 -23.71
C ASN A 403 -8.74 4.15 -23.32
N ARG A 404 -8.81 3.63 -22.09
CA ARG A 404 -7.80 2.72 -21.54
C ARG A 404 -7.75 1.36 -22.24
N GLU A 405 -8.90 0.84 -22.70
CA GLU A 405 -8.94 -0.42 -23.46
C GLU A 405 -8.26 -0.27 -24.82
N GLU A 406 -8.57 0.81 -25.55
CA GLU A 406 -7.91 1.15 -26.81
C GLU A 406 -6.41 1.42 -26.62
N ALA A 407 -6.02 2.06 -25.52
CA ALA A 407 -4.63 2.30 -25.18
C ALA A 407 -3.87 0.98 -24.91
N VAL A 408 -4.48 0.03 -24.20
CA VAL A 408 -3.93 -1.32 -24.03
C VAL A 408 -3.80 -2.04 -25.37
N GLU A 409 -4.85 -2.01 -26.23
CA GLU A 409 -4.79 -2.58 -27.59
C GLU A 409 -3.67 -1.98 -28.42
N LYS A 410 -3.47 -0.66 -28.29
CA LYS A 410 -2.37 0.02 -28.97
C LYS A 410 -1.01 -0.49 -28.49
N THR A 411 -0.79 -0.65 -27.18
CA THR A 411 0.48 -1.22 -26.69
C THR A 411 0.71 -2.64 -27.20
N LEU A 412 -0.34 -3.48 -27.21
CA LEU A 412 -0.27 -4.83 -27.79
C LEU A 412 0.05 -4.81 -29.28
N SER A 413 -0.55 -3.88 -30.06
CA SER A 413 -0.32 -3.75 -31.52
C SER A 413 1.07 -3.23 -31.89
N LEU A 414 1.74 -2.51 -30.96
CA LEU A 414 3.07 -1.96 -31.15
C LEU A 414 4.19 -2.92 -30.77
N ALA A 415 3.89 -3.92 -29.94
CA ALA A 415 4.84 -4.91 -29.45
C ALA A 415 5.07 -6.00 -30.48
N GLU A 416 6.34 -6.30 -30.74
CA GLU A 416 6.82 -7.42 -31.54
C GLU A 416 7.33 -8.56 -30.64
N GLU A 417 7.64 -9.70 -31.22
CA GLU A 417 8.16 -10.84 -30.45
C GLU A 417 9.49 -10.48 -29.74
N GLY A 418 9.48 -10.63 -28.43
CA GLY A 418 10.59 -10.31 -27.54
C GLY A 418 10.60 -8.88 -27.02
N ASP A 419 9.58 -8.08 -27.30
CA ASP A 419 9.39 -6.77 -26.72
C ASP A 419 8.70 -6.86 -25.35
N MET A 420 8.85 -5.81 -24.53
CA MET A 420 8.21 -5.63 -23.24
C MET A 420 7.17 -4.53 -23.31
N ILE A 421 6.01 -4.79 -22.74
CA ILE A 421 4.98 -3.78 -22.46
C ILE A 421 5.04 -3.46 -20.98
N LEU A 422 5.33 -2.19 -20.64
CA LEU A 422 5.34 -1.69 -19.27
C LEU A 422 4.24 -0.66 -19.10
N TRP A 423 3.39 -0.83 -18.08
CA TRP A 423 2.43 0.18 -17.65
C TRP A 423 2.77 0.69 -16.26
N CYS A 424 2.88 2.02 -16.11
CA CYS A 424 3.16 2.65 -14.80
C CYS A 424 2.65 4.09 -14.72
N GLY A 425 2.86 4.74 -13.56
CA GLY A 425 2.57 6.14 -13.28
C GLY A 425 1.52 6.37 -12.19
N SER A 426 0.69 5.37 -11.86
CA SER A 426 -0.25 5.44 -10.73
C SER A 426 -0.86 4.08 -10.42
N LEU A 427 -1.08 3.77 -9.15
CA LEU A 427 -1.88 2.59 -8.76
C LEU A 427 -3.32 2.67 -9.28
N TYR A 428 -3.91 3.88 -9.38
CA TYR A 428 -5.24 4.07 -9.98
C TYR A 428 -5.27 3.68 -11.45
N LEU A 429 -4.20 3.96 -12.20
CA LEU A 429 -4.06 3.49 -13.59
C LEU A 429 -3.95 1.96 -13.63
N ILE A 430 -3.06 1.41 -12.79
CA ILE A 430 -2.76 -0.03 -12.80
C ILE A 430 -3.99 -0.87 -12.46
N LYS A 431 -4.91 -0.38 -11.63
CA LYS A 431 -6.20 -1.00 -11.36
C LYS A 431 -6.92 -1.39 -12.66
N ASP A 432 -7.12 -0.44 -13.54
CA ASP A 432 -7.88 -0.66 -14.79
C ASP A 432 -7.07 -1.45 -15.82
N ILE A 433 -5.82 -1.07 -16.02
CA ILE A 433 -4.92 -1.71 -16.99
C ILE A 433 -4.74 -3.19 -16.67
N ARG A 434 -4.50 -3.53 -15.40
CA ARG A 434 -4.36 -4.91 -14.95
C ARG A 434 -5.62 -5.74 -15.25
N LYS A 435 -6.80 -5.19 -14.97
CA LYS A 435 -8.08 -5.84 -15.26
C LYS A 435 -8.23 -6.12 -16.74
N ILE A 436 -8.00 -5.12 -17.60
CA ILE A 436 -8.10 -5.25 -19.06
C ILE A 436 -7.14 -6.34 -19.58
N PHE A 437 -5.87 -6.35 -19.12
CA PHE A 437 -4.93 -7.40 -19.54
C PHE A 437 -5.36 -8.79 -19.09
N LEU A 438 -5.82 -8.96 -17.85
CA LEU A 438 -6.26 -10.26 -17.35
C LEU A 438 -7.50 -10.80 -18.09
N GLU A 439 -8.33 -9.93 -18.67
CA GLU A 439 -9.45 -10.30 -19.51
C GLU A 439 -9.01 -10.69 -20.96
N LYS A 440 -8.03 -9.96 -21.51
CA LYS A 440 -7.53 -10.17 -22.89
C LYS A 440 -6.53 -11.33 -23.02
N LEU A 441 -5.83 -11.68 -21.96
CA LEU A 441 -4.79 -12.72 -21.96
C LEU A 441 -5.31 -14.10 -21.53
N LYS A 442 -6.62 -14.20 -21.24
CA LYS A 442 -7.33 -15.48 -21.04
C LYS A 442 -7.62 -16.15 -22.38
#